data_9ca15e27bcb65d138cec4844e06a3b61
#
_entry.id   9ca15e27bcb65d138cec4844e06a3b61
#
_cell.length_a   1.000
_cell.length_b   1.000
_cell.length_c   1.000
_cell.angle_alpha   90.00
_cell.angle_beta   90.00
_cell.angle_gamma   90.00
#
_symmetry.space_group_name_H-M   'P 1'
#
loop_
_entity.id
_entity.type
_entity.pdbx_description
1 polymer ?
#
loop_
_entity_poly.entity_id
_entity_poly.type
_entity_poly.pdbx_seq_one_letter_code
_entity_poly.pdbx_strand_id
1 'polypeptide(L)'
;VPSSSADELSPRESWLQERSQQALQRFDERTPLIYRQPIDVHEDVRKWIAGWGGTSLFLTGSLGVGKTHTAWRTCRLWLEAWYAPTRPWTAGGPDVRTYRSTALFDALRPDGPDEVRRTLVKELQGCQLLFIDDLAAAKASVWTQERLFEIFDERYINRRPVIITCDVLPGELSDVTGPRVASRLAEMCGDSIVLLEGEDRRTGAAA
;
A
#
# COMPACT_ATOMS: atom_id res chain seq x y z
N VAL A 1 37.50 33.96 -14.12
CA VAL A 1 37.23 32.65 -13.54
C VAL A 1 35.77 32.27 -13.77
N PRO A 2 35.47 31.26 -14.50
CA PRO A 2 34.13 30.76 -14.54
C PRO A 2 34.01 29.54 -13.65
N SER A 3 33.11 29.53 -12.74
CA SER A 3 32.66 28.34 -12.09
C SER A 3 31.13 28.26 -12.25
N SER A 4 30.66 27.41 -13.03
CA SER A 4 29.28 26.97 -12.96
C SER A 4 29.11 25.68 -13.79
N SER A 5 29.61 24.58 -13.27
CA SER A 5 29.32 23.24 -13.79
C SER A 5 28.79 22.33 -12.68
N ALA A 6 27.83 22.86 -11.90
CA ALA A 6 27.37 22.19 -10.70
C ALA A 6 25.85 21.89 -10.70
N ASP A 7 25.17 21.79 -11.85
CA ASP A 7 23.72 21.47 -11.83
C ASP A 7 23.21 20.70 -13.07
N GLU A 8 24.08 20.11 -13.86
CA GLU A 8 23.57 19.21 -14.92
C GLU A 8 23.44 17.77 -14.37
N LEU A 9 22.19 17.33 -14.24
CA LEU A 9 21.87 15.95 -13.87
C LEU A 9 22.54 14.99 -14.86
N SER A 10 23.10 13.90 -14.36
CA SER A 10 23.58 12.84 -15.23
C SER A 10 22.43 12.28 -16.09
N PRO A 11 22.72 11.69 -17.25
CA PRO A 11 21.67 11.07 -18.08
C PRO A 11 20.82 10.05 -17.33
N ARG A 12 21.39 9.34 -16.37
CA ARG A 12 20.68 8.39 -15.50
C ARG A 12 19.73 9.11 -14.53
N GLU A 13 20.18 10.18 -13.92
CA GLU A 13 19.35 10.98 -12.98
C GLU A 13 18.19 11.64 -13.71
N SER A 14 18.44 12.22 -14.90
CA SER A 14 17.39 12.79 -15.73
C SER A 14 16.34 11.76 -16.11
N TRP A 15 16.77 10.56 -16.51
CA TRP A 15 15.86 9.45 -16.85
C TRP A 15 15.04 9.01 -15.62
N LEU A 16 15.66 8.87 -14.46
CA LEU A 16 14.97 8.52 -13.21
C LEU A 16 13.93 9.59 -12.83
N GLN A 17 14.28 10.86 -12.98
CA GLN A 17 13.39 11.99 -12.69
C GLN A 17 12.15 11.97 -13.60
N GLU A 18 12.34 11.81 -14.92
CA GLU A 18 11.23 11.73 -15.87
C GLU A 18 10.30 10.55 -15.56
N ARG A 19 10.86 9.37 -15.29
CA ARG A 19 10.10 8.18 -14.94
C ARG A 19 9.33 8.35 -13.63
N SER A 20 9.96 8.96 -12.64
CA SER A 20 9.33 9.30 -11.36
C SER A 20 8.13 10.22 -11.58
N GLN A 21 8.31 11.32 -12.32
CA GLN A 21 7.24 12.27 -12.60
C GLN A 21 6.04 11.60 -13.31
N GLN A 22 6.31 10.79 -14.34
CA GLN A 22 5.25 10.07 -15.05
C GLN A 22 4.52 9.07 -14.16
N ALA A 23 5.24 8.36 -13.30
CA ALA A 23 4.65 7.37 -12.38
C ALA A 23 3.80 8.06 -11.30
N LEU A 24 4.30 9.15 -10.73
CA LEU A 24 3.59 9.95 -9.73
C LEU A 24 2.33 10.59 -10.34
N GLN A 25 2.42 11.17 -11.53
CA GLN A 25 1.26 11.73 -12.20
C GLN A 25 0.15 10.68 -12.40
N ARG A 26 0.48 9.50 -12.93
CA ARG A 26 -0.49 8.39 -13.11
C ARG A 26 -1.08 7.92 -11.78
N PHE A 27 -0.28 7.93 -10.71
CA PHE A 27 -0.75 7.58 -9.38
C PHE A 27 -1.70 8.65 -8.83
N ASP A 28 -1.33 9.92 -8.94
CA ASP A 28 -2.13 11.06 -8.48
C ASP A 28 -3.48 11.15 -9.24
N GLU A 29 -3.50 10.84 -10.54
CA GLU A 29 -4.75 10.76 -11.33
C GLU A 29 -5.73 9.69 -10.79
N ARG A 30 -5.23 8.56 -10.29
CA ARG A 30 -6.03 7.48 -9.69
C ARG A 30 -6.41 7.74 -8.24
N THR A 31 -5.65 8.59 -7.56
CA THR A 31 -5.89 8.91 -6.14
C THR A 31 -7.18 9.70 -6.00
N PRO A 32 -8.12 9.29 -5.12
CA PRO A 32 -9.33 10.05 -4.85
C PRO A 32 -9.00 11.49 -4.41
N LEU A 33 -9.78 12.46 -4.88
CA LEU A 33 -9.51 13.90 -4.67
C LEU A 33 -9.27 14.27 -3.21
N ILE A 34 -10.03 13.66 -2.30
CA ILE A 34 -9.94 13.92 -0.85
C ILE A 34 -8.60 13.46 -0.23
N TYR A 35 -7.82 12.58 -0.91
CA TYR A 35 -6.54 12.06 -0.43
C TYR A 35 -5.34 12.65 -1.19
N ARG A 36 -5.56 13.60 -2.11
CA ARG A 36 -4.47 14.25 -2.88
C ARG A 36 -3.71 15.30 -2.08
N GLN A 37 -4.35 15.87 -1.06
CA GLN A 37 -3.69 16.86 -0.20
C GLN A 37 -2.50 16.22 0.50
N PRO A 38 -1.31 16.84 0.46
CA PRO A 38 -0.15 16.34 1.18
C PRO A 38 -0.40 16.43 2.69
N ILE A 39 -0.05 15.37 3.38
CA ILE A 39 -0.06 15.31 4.85
C ILE A 39 1.29 14.79 5.34
N ASP A 40 1.65 15.17 6.55
CA ASP A 40 2.75 14.54 7.25
C ASP A 40 2.35 13.14 7.69
N VAL A 41 3.27 12.18 7.47
CA VAL A 41 3.08 10.81 7.90
C VAL A 41 3.84 10.55 9.20
N HIS A 42 3.36 9.58 9.98
CA HIS A 42 4.00 9.15 11.21
C HIS A 42 5.47 8.77 10.98
N GLU A 43 6.32 8.95 11.99
CA GLU A 43 7.76 8.67 11.89
C GLU A 43 8.04 7.22 11.48
N ASP A 44 7.30 6.26 12.04
CA ASP A 44 7.49 4.84 11.70
C ASP A 44 7.10 4.52 10.27
N VAL A 45 6.13 5.26 9.69
CA VAL A 45 5.82 5.18 8.26
C VAL A 45 7.00 5.70 7.42
N ARG A 46 7.64 6.80 7.85
CA ARG A 46 8.86 7.31 7.17
C ARG A 46 10.00 6.31 7.23
N LYS A 47 10.22 5.68 8.40
CA LYS A 47 11.21 4.60 8.57
C LYS A 47 10.92 3.41 7.66
N TRP A 48 9.64 3.01 7.56
CA TRP A 48 9.22 1.94 6.67
C TRP A 48 9.52 2.25 5.19
N ILE A 49 9.23 3.48 4.74
CA ILE A 49 9.56 3.94 3.39
C ILE A 49 11.08 3.94 3.16
N ALA A 50 11.86 4.44 4.13
CA ALA A 50 13.31 4.46 4.04
C ALA A 50 13.92 3.05 3.97
N GLY A 51 13.27 2.06 4.59
CA GLY A 51 13.60 0.63 4.49
C GLY A 51 13.09 -0.05 3.22
N TRP A 52 12.60 0.71 2.24
CA TRP A 52 12.06 0.23 0.95
C TRP A 52 10.83 -0.69 1.06
N GLY A 53 10.13 -0.64 2.19
CA GLY A 53 8.99 -1.53 2.43
C GLY A 53 9.40 -3.00 2.45
N GLY A 54 10.45 -3.34 3.16
CA GLY A 54 10.95 -4.73 3.31
C GLY A 54 9.97 -5.66 4.04
N THR A 55 9.05 -5.09 4.81
CA THR A 55 7.92 -5.74 5.50
C THR A 55 6.60 -5.13 5.01
N SER A 56 5.47 -5.75 5.35
CA SER A 56 4.17 -5.11 5.15
C SER A 56 3.92 -4.05 6.23
N LEU A 57 3.05 -3.07 5.94
CA LEU A 57 2.71 -1.97 6.84
C LEU A 57 1.25 -2.06 7.26
N PHE A 58 0.98 -2.07 8.55
CA PHE A 58 -0.36 -2.08 9.10
C PHE A 58 -0.66 -0.76 9.81
N LEU A 59 -1.62 -0.01 9.29
CA LEU A 59 -2.08 1.25 9.86
C LEU A 59 -3.39 1.02 10.60
N THR A 60 -3.37 1.18 11.92
CA THR A 60 -4.55 1.03 12.76
C THR A 60 -4.82 2.31 13.56
N GLY A 61 -5.97 2.38 14.21
CA GLY A 61 -6.40 3.52 15.03
C GLY A 61 -7.90 3.78 14.92
N SER A 62 -8.41 4.75 15.67
CA SER A 62 -9.82 5.09 15.73
C SER A 62 -10.38 5.54 14.36
N LEU A 63 -11.71 5.56 14.24
CA LEU A 63 -12.39 6.10 13.06
C LEU A 63 -12.04 7.59 12.88
N GLY A 64 -11.89 8.01 11.62
CA GLY A 64 -11.63 9.41 11.27
C GLY A 64 -10.20 9.91 11.50
N VAL A 65 -9.32 9.15 12.16
CA VAL A 65 -7.93 9.57 12.47
C VAL A 65 -7.04 9.78 11.23
N GLY A 66 -7.48 9.34 10.05
CA GLY A 66 -6.76 9.57 8.79
C GLY A 66 -5.98 8.37 8.24
N LYS A 67 -6.28 7.13 8.68
CA LYS A 67 -5.62 5.90 8.20
C LYS A 67 -5.53 5.80 6.69
N THR A 68 -6.67 5.92 6.01
CA THR A 68 -6.76 5.85 4.54
C THR A 68 -5.93 6.96 3.87
N HIS A 69 -5.98 8.19 4.39
CA HIS A 69 -5.20 9.29 3.84
C HIS A 69 -3.69 9.03 4.00
N THR A 70 -3.28 8.58 5.20
CA THR A 70 -1.90 8.17 5.46
C THR A 70 -1.44 7.07 4.52
N ALA A 71 -2.28 6.05 4.25
CA ALA A 71 -1.95 4.97 3.34
C ALA A 71 -1.76 5.45 1.89
N TRP A 72 -2.65 6.31 1.37
CA TRP A 72 -2.48 6.90 0.04
C TRP A 72 -1.20 7.73 -0.05
N ARG A 73 -0.94 8.55 0.97
CA ARG A 73 0.30 9.33 1.05
C ARG A 73 1.54 8.44 1.12
N THR A 74 1.47 7.35 1.86
CA THR A 74 2.54 6.35 1.96
C THR A 74 2.84 5.69 0.61
N CYS A 75 1.82 5.27 -0.12
CA CYS A 75 1.98 4.71 -1.47
C CYS A 75 2.69 5.71 -2.40
N ARG A 76 2.31 6.98 -2.35
CA ARG A 76 2.92 8.03 -3.16
C ARG A 76 4.39 8.27 -2.80
N LEU A 77 4.72 8.37 -1.51
CA LEU A 77 6.08 8.53 -1.02
C LEU A 77 6.95 7.30 -1.32
N TRP A 78 6.38 6.10 -1.20
CA TRP A 78 7.07 4.87 -1.58
C TRP A 78 7.40 4.85 -3.08
N LEU A 79 6.47 5.32 -3.92
CA LEU A 79 6.66 5.43 -5.35
C LEU A 79 7.74 6.47 -5.70
N GLU A 80 7.79 7.60 -5.00
CA GLU A 80 8.88 8.58 -5.08
C GLU A 80 10.23 7.96 -4.73
N ALA A 81 10.29 7.26 -3.60
CA ALA A 81 11.48 6.57 -3.13
C ALA A 81 11.94 5.45 -4.08
N TRP A 82 11.02 4.82 -4.83
CA TRP A 82 11.37 3.80 -5.83
C TRP A 82 12.34 4.32 -6.88
N TYR A 83 12.21 5.57 -7.27
CA TYR A 83 13.07 6.21 -8.27
C TYR A 83 14.26 6.97 -7.68
N ALA A 84 14.49 6.88 -6.37
CA ALA A 84 15.64 7.53 -5.76
C ALA A 84 16.96 6.97 -6.35
N PRO A 85 17.94 7.83 -6.66
CA PRO A 85 19.23 7.40 -7.23
C PRO A 85 20.00 6.40 -6.36
N THR A 86 19.75 6.44 -5.05
CA THR A 86 20.38 5.58 -4.04
C THR A 86 19.79 4.17 -3.99
N ARG A 87 18.64 3.93 -4.63
CA ARG A 87 18.01 2.62 -4.62
C ARG A 87 18.78 1.64 -5.50
N PRO A 88 19.02 0.41 -5.04
CA PRO A 88 19.56 -0.64 -5.90
C PRO A 88 18.63 -0.88 -7.10
N TRP A 89 19.25 -0.99 -8.28
CA TRP A 89 18.49 -1.26 -9.51
C TRP A 89 17.78 -2.62 -9.42
N THR A 90 16.47 -2.61 -9.69
CA THR A 90 15.69 -3.83 -9.88
C THR A 90 15.01 -3.78 -11.24
N ALA A 91 14.97 -4.91 -11.95
CA ALA A 91 14.27 -5.00 -13.21
C ALA A 91 12.76 -4.75 -13.01
N GLY A 92 12.17 -4.00 -13.93
CA GLY A 92 10.75 -3.61 -13.90
C GLY A 92 10.48 -2.29 -13.19
N GLY A 93 9.38 -1.66 -13.57
CA GLY A 93 8.86 -0.44 -12.92
C GLY A 93 8.02 -0.77 -11.68
N PRO A 94 7.74 0.22 -10.81
CA PRO A 94 6.85 0.02 -9.67
C PRO A 94 5.41 -0.17 -10.16
N ASP A 95 4.77 -1.23 -9.68
CA ASP A 95 3.33 -1.46 -9.84
C ASP A 95 2.66 -1.38 -8.47
N VAL A 96 1.87 -0.32 -8.27
CA VAL A 96 1.10 -0.10 -7.05
C VAL A 96 -0.37 -0.37 -7.35
N ARG A 97 -0.96 -1.34 -6.64
CA ARG A 97 -2.38 -1.66 -6.74
C ARG A 97 -3.10 -1.28 -5.45
N THR A 98 -4.29 -0.71 -5.59
CA THR A 98 -5.07 -0.19 -4.47
C THR A 98 -6.50 -0.70 -4.54
N TYR A 99 -7.00 -1.25 -3.43
CA TYR A 99 -8.35 -1.79 -3.34
C TYR A 99 -8.99 -1.42 -2.01
N ARG A 100 -10.30 -1.16 -2.03
CA ARG A 100 -11.11 -1.27 -0.82
C ARG A 100 -11.43 -2.74 -0.57
N SER A 101 -11.38 -3.18 0.68
CA SER A 101 -11.62 -4.59 1.02
C SER A 101 -12.95 -5.12 0.49
N THR A 102 -14.03 -4.33 0.59
CA THR A 102 -15.35 -4.71 0.09
C THR A 102 -15.34 -5.00 -1.42
N ALA A 103 -14.77 -4.11 -2.23
CA ALA A 103 -14.66 -4.29 -3.66
C ALA A 103 -13.74 -5.48 -4.03
N LEU A 104 -12.65 -5.64 -3.29
CA LEU A 104 -11.74 -6.76 -3.46
C LEU A 104 -12.44 -8.10 -3.15
N PHE A 105 -13.16 -8.17 -2.03
CA PHE A 105 -13.85 -9.40 -1.63
C PHE A 105 -14.94 -9.77 -2.65
N ASP A 106 -15.69 -8.80 -3.17
CA ASP A 106 -16.66 -9.03 -4.22
C ASP A 106 -16.00 -9.56 -5.51
N ALA A 107 -14.89 -8.97 -5.93
CA ALA A 107 -14.16 -9.41 -7.12
C ALA A 107 -13.52 -10.81 -6.97
N LEU A 108 -13.26 -11.25 -5.74
CA LEU A 108 -12.74 -12.59 -5.45
C LEU A 108 -13.82 -13.66 -5.30
N ARG A 109 -15.13 -13.33 -5.35
CA ARG A 109 -16.22 -14.31 -5.25
C ARG A 109 -16.24 -15.29 -6.43
N PRO A 110 -16.78 -16.52 -6.23
CA PRO A 110 -16.83 -17.50 -7.30
C PRO A 110 -17.86 -17.21 -8.40
N ASP A 111 -18.74 -16.22 -8.19
CA ASP A 111 -19.89 -15.93 -9.06
C ASP A 111 -19.50 -15.29 -10.40
N GLY A 112 -18.27 -14.79 -10.53
CA GLY A 112 -17.74 -14.17 -11.74
C GLY A 112 -16.96 -15.16 -12.65
N PRO A 113 -16.57 -14.71 -13.87
CA PRO A 113 -15.78 -15.52 -14.78
C PRO A 113 -14.43 -15.90 -14.14
N ASP A 114 -14.12 -17.19 -14.16
CA ASP A 114 -12.90 -17.75 -13.55
C ASP A 114 -11.61 -17.11 -14.05
N GLU A 115 -11.57 -16.78 -15.33
CA GLU A 115 -10.39 -16.17 -15.94
C GLU A 115 -10.10 -14.75 -15.40
N VAL A 116 -11.15 -13.96 -15.22
CA VAL A 116 -11.03 -12.59 -14.65
C VAL A 116 -10.51 -12.67 -13.21
N ARG A 117 -11.05 -13.58 -12.42
CA ARG A 117 -10.62 -13.78 -11.05
C ARG A 117 -9.17 -14.29 -10.98
N ARG A 118 -8.79 -15.28 -11.82
CA ARG A 118 -7.40 -15.78 -11.87
C ARG A 118 -6.42 -14.68 -12.28
N THR A 119 -6.81 -13.84 -13.22
CA THR A 119 -6.00 -12.68 -13.65
C THR A 119 -5.82 -11.70 -12.50
N LEU A 120 -6.92 -11.37 -11.78
CA LEU A 120 -6.87 -10.51 -10.60
C LEU A 120 -5.94 -11.08 -9.52
N VAL A 121 -6.08 -12.37 -9.17
CA VAL A 121 -5.23 -13.03 -8.17
C VAL A 121 -3.74 -12.91 -8.58
N LYS A 122 -3.40 -13.19 -9.84
CA LYS A 122 -2.02 -13.06 -10.34
C LYS A 122 -1.52 -11.62 -10.27
N GLU A 123 -2.35 -10.64 -10.61
CA GLU A 123 -1.99 -9.22 -10.50
C GLU A 123 -1.71 -8.82 -9.05
N LEU A 124 -2.55 -9.27 -8.12
CA LEU A 124 -2.40 -9.00 -6.69
C LEU A 124 -1.16 -9.69 -6.09
N GLN A 125 -0.85 -10.89 -6.56
CA GLN A 125 0.37 -11.61 -6.19
C GLN A 125 1.62 -10.92 -6.77
N GLY A 126 1.52 -10.39 -8.00
CA GLY A 126 2.64 -9.90 -8.80
C GLY A 126 3.04 -8.45 -8.58
N CYS A 127 2.12 -7.56 -8.20
CA CYS A 127 2.41 -6.14 -8.05
C CYS A 127 3.45 -5.88 -6.94
N GLN A 128 4.28 -4.84 -7.10
CA GLN A 128 5.33 -4.52 -6.14
C GLN A 128 4.77 -4.08 -4.80
N LEU A 129 3.74 -3.24 -4.81
CA LEU A 129 3.06 -2.78 -3.61
C LEU A 129 1.54 -2.96 -3.76
N LEU A 130 0.92 -3.59 -2.78
CA LEU A 130 -0.54 -3.73 -2.69
C LEU A 130 -1.04 -2.90 -1.50
N PHE A 131 -2.03 -2.04 -1.74
CA PHE A 131 -2.73 -1.35 -0.67
C PHE A 131 -4.18 -1.83 -0.58
N ILE A 132 -4.58 -2.32 0.59
CA ILE A 132 -5.95 -2.73 0.91
C ILE A 132 -6.49 -1.80 1.99
N ASP A 133 -7.50 -1.03 1.63
CA ASP A 133 -8.16 -0.07 2.51
C ASP A 133 -9.31 -0.72 3.26
N ASP A 134 -9.36 -0.44 4.57
CA ASP A 134 -10.43 -0.82 5.49
C ASP A 134 -10.69 -2.34 5.49
N LEU A 135 -9.68 -3.12 5.86
CA LEU A 135 -9.71 -4.58 5.73
C LEU A 135 -10.84 -5.25 6.52
N ALA A 136 -11.31 -4.65 7.60
CA ALA A 136 -12.40 -5.15 8.44
C ALA A 136 -13.80 -4.64 8.02
N ALA A 137 -13.94 -3.83 6.96
CA ALA A 137 -15.23 -3.30 6.52
C ALA A 137 -16.24 -4.38 6.08
N ALA A 138 -15.76 -5.55 5.69
CA ALA A 138 -16.60 -6.70 5.32
C ALA A 138 -15.99 -8.01 5.78
N LYS A 139 -16.86 -8.96 6.16
CA LYS A 139 -16.43 -10.31 6.52
C LYS A 139 -16.15 -11.13 5.25
N ALA A 140 -14.97 -11.74 5.18
CA ALA A 140 -14.62 -12.60 4.07
C ALA A 140 -15.38 -13.95 4.16
N SER A 141 -15.97 -14.38 3.05
CA SER A 141 -16.49 -15.75 2.91
C SER A 141 -15.34 -16.76 2.98
N VAL A 142 -15.64 -18.03 3.24
CA VAL A 142 -14.63 -19.10 3.26
C VAL A 142 -13.82 -19.10 1.95
N TRP A 143 -14.48 -18.97 0.82
CA TRP A 143 -13.83 -18.86 -0.48
C TRP A 143 -12.90 -17.63 -0.58
N THR A 144 -13.38 -16.48 -0.14
CA THR A 144 -12.57 -15.24 -0.14
C THR A 144 -11.35 -15.38 0.77
N GLN A 145 -11.51 -16.04 1.93
CA GLN A 145 -10.40 -16.33 2.85
C GLN A 145 -9.30 -17.18 2.18
N GLU A 146 -9.70 -18.22 1.43
CA GLU A 146 -8.75 -19.04 0.69
C GLU A 146 -7.99 -18.24 -0.37
N ARG A 147 -8.67 -17.37 -1.12
CA ARG A 147 -8.03 -16.52 -2.14
C ARG A 147 -7.12 -15.46 -1.51
N LEU A 148 -7.54 -14.83 -0.42
CA LEU A 148 -6.70 -13.91 0.33
C LEU A 148 -5.45 -14.60 0.86
N PHE A 149 -5.60 -15.80 1.41
CA PHE A 149 -4.45 -16.56 1.88
C PHE A 149 -3.48 -16.88 0.74
N GLU A 150 -3.97 -17.34 -0.41
CA GLU A 150 -3.14 -17.58 -1.61
C GLU A 150 -2.38 -16.32 -2.06
N ILE A 151 -3.04 -15.16 -2.03
CA ILE A 151 -2.41 -13.88 -2.40
C ILE A 151 -1.32 -13.51 -1.38
N PHE A 152 -1.63 -13.54 -0.10
CA PHE A 152 -0.69 -13.10 0.93
C PHE A 152 0.47 -14.08 1.11
N ASP A 153 0.24 -15.38 0.98
CA ASP A 153 1.29 -16.39 1.05
C ASP A 153 2.31 -16.23 -0.09
N GLU A 154 1.83 -16.05 -1.31
CA GLU A 154 2.69 -15.77 -2.47
C GLU A 154 3.48 -14.46 -2.31
N ARG A 155 2.84 -13.41 -1.77
CA ARG A 155 3.51 -12.13 -1.51
C ARG A 155 4.55 -12.24 -0.40
N TYR A 156 4.26 -13.03 0.65
CA TYR A 156 5.18 -13.32 1.74
C TYR A 156 6.45 -14.01 1.22
N ILE A 157 6.29 -15.08 0.45
CA ILE A 157 7.40 -15.85 -0.13
C ILE A 157 8.28 -14.95 -1.00
N ASN A 158 7.68 -14.06 -1.78
CA ASN A 158 8.39 -13.14 -2.69
C ASN A 158 8.75 -11.80 -2.06
N ARG A 159 8.56 -11.62 -0.73
CA ARG A 159 8.82 -10.38 0.01
C ARG A 159 8.21 -9.13 -0.63
N ARG A 160 6.98 -9.26 -1.12
CA ARG A 160 6.20 -8.16 -1.70
C ARG A 160 5.31 -7.55 -0.64
N PRO A 161 5.53 -6.28 -0.23
CA PRO A 161 4.81 -5.67 0.87
C PRO A 161 3.34 -5.40 0.56
N VAL A 162 2.53 -5.40 1.61
CA VAL A 162 1.15 -4.92 1.60
C VAL A 162 1.03 -3.76 2.58
N ILE A 163 0.33 -2.70 2.20
CA ILE A 163 -0.16 -1.69 3.14
C ILE A 163 -1.61 -2.01 3.45
N ILE A 164 -1.95 -2.03 4.73
CA ILE A 164 -3.31 -2.31 5.20
C ILE A 164 -3.75 -1.19 6.11
N THR A 165 -4.97 -0.71 5.93
CA THR A 165 -5.66 0.09 6.93
C THR A 165 -6.75 -0.75 7.61
N CYS A 166 -6.86 -0.64 8.90
CA CYS A 166 -7.86 -1.34 9.71
C CYS A 166 -8.11 -0.60 11.02
N ASP A 167 -9.23 -0.84 11.64
CA ASP A 167 -9.57 -0.35 12.99
C ASP A 167 -9.27 -1.37 14.09
N VAL A 168 -8.89 -2.59 13.73
CA VAL A 168 -8.45 -3.65 14.64
C VAL A 168 -7.01 -4.09 14.33
N LEU A 169 -6.37 -4.76 15.29
CA LEU A 169 -5.00 -5.28 15.13
C LEU A 169 -4.97 -6.55 14.25
N PRO A 170 -3.81 -6.89 13.63
CA PRO A 170 -3.71 -8.08 12.77
C PRO A 170 -4.15 -9.38 13.43
N GLY A 171 -3.84 -9.57 14.72
CA GLY A 171 -4.22 -10.78 15.47
C GLY A 171 -5.73 -10.89 15.71
N GLU A 172 -6.46 -9.81 15.67
CA GLU A 172 -7.92 -9.75 15.88
C GLU A 172 -8.72 -9.93 14.57
N LEU A 173 -8.03 -9.99 13.42
CA LEU A 173 -8.64 -10.14 12.10
C LEU A 173 -9.17 -11.55 11.82
N SER A 174 -8.95 -12.53 12.71
CA SER A 174 -9.36 -13.93 12.50
C SER A 174 -10.83 -14.09 12.16
N ASP A 175 -11.70 -13.30 12.80
CA ASP A 175 -13.14 -13.35 12.58
C ASP A 175 -13.61 -12.70 11.27
N VAL A 176 -12.75 -11.85 10.69
CA VAL A 176 -13.03 -11.11 9.45
C VAL A 176 -12.42 -11.82 8.24
N THR A 177 -11.14 -12.15 8.32
CA THR A 177 -10.36 -12.67 7.19
C THR A 177 -10.02 -14.15 7.29
N GLY A 178 -10.35 -14.78 8.41
CA GLY A 178 -9.95 -16.15 8.76
C GLY A 178 -8.58 -16.22 9.43
N PRO A 179 -8.35 -17.25 10.27
CA PRO A 179 -7.16 -17.35 11.13
C PRO A 179 -5.85 -17.46 10.34
N ARG A 180 -5.86 -18.15 9.19
CA ARG A 180 -4.65 -18.30 8.35
C ARG A 180 -4.21 -16.98 7.75
N VAL A 181 -5.16 -16.16 7.26
CA VAL A 181 -4.90 -14.83 6.70
C VAL A 181 -4.40 -13.90 7.79
N ALA A 182 -5.07 -13.86 8.95
CA ALA A 182 -4.67 -13.01 10.08
C ALA A 182 -3.26 -13.35 10.56
N SER A 183 -2.94 -14.62 10.73
CA SER A 183 -1.59 -15.08 11.12
C SER A 183 -0.53 -14.67 10.09
N ARG A 184 -0.81 -14.84 8.79
CA ARG A 184 0.11 -14.47 7.72
C ARG A 184 0.36 -12.96 7.67
N LEU A 185 -0.68 -12.16 7.86
CA LEU A 185 -0.55 -10.70 7.92
C LEU A 185 0.28 -10.25 9.13
N ALA A 186 0.05 -10.83 10.31
CA ALA A 186 0.84 -10.52 11.49
C ALA A 186 2.34 -10.81 11.24
N GLU A 187 2.65 -11.95 10.63
CA GLU A 187 4.03 -12.33 10.27
C GLU A 187 4.64 -11.36 9.22
N MET A 188 3.88 -10.99 8.20
CA MET A 188 4.33 -10.07 7.15
C MET A 188 4.61 -8.67 7.67
N CYS A 189 3.82 -8.20 8.63
CA CYS A 189 3.97 -6.86 9.21
C CYS A 189 5.09 -6.81 10.25
N GLY A 190 5.29 -7.87 11.05
CA GLY A 190 6.25 -7.85 12.15
C GLY A 190 6.04 -6.60 13.03
N ASP A 191 7.09 -5.82 13.21
CA ASP A 191 7.06 -4.58 14.00
C ASP A 191 6.50 -3.36 13.22
N SER A 192 6.12 -3.53 11.96
CA SER A 192 5.59 -2.44 11.11
C SER A 192 4.08 -2.25 11.29
N ILE A 193 3.64 -2.17 12.55
CA ILE A 193 2.26 -1.86 12.95
C ILE A 193 2.27 -0.45 13.54
N VAL A 194 1.54 0.48 12.91
CA VAL A 194 1.51 1.88 13.32
C VAL A 194 0.11 2.22 13.82
N LEU A 195 0.02 2.54 15.10
CA LEU A 195 -1.18 3.10 15.71
C LEU A 195 -1.23 4.59 15.42
N LEU A 196 -2.21 5.02 14.65
CA LEU A 196 -2.48 6.43 14.40
C LEU A 196 -3.43 6.96 15.48
N GLU A 197 -2.97 7.96 16.20
CA GLU A 197 -3.73 8.63 17.25
C GLU A 197 -4.18 10.02 16.77
N GLY A 198 -5.27 10.52 17.33
CA GLY A 198 -5.77 11.86 17.04
C GLY A 198 -7.31 11.94 17.06
N GLU A 199 -7.79 13.15 16.86
CA GLU A 199 -9.23 13.43 16.76
C GLU A 199 -9.79 13.02 15.39
N ASP A 200 -11.10 12.79 15.32
CA ASP A 200 -11.78 12.53 14.06
C ASP A 200 -11.72 13.76 13.16
N ARG A 201 -10.93 13.67 12.11
CA ARG A 201 -10.71 14.76 11.12
C ARG A 201 -11.94 15.05 10.26
N ARG A 202 -12.98 14.20 10.31
CA ARG A 202 -14.23 14.40 9.56
C ARG A 202 -15.14 15.41 10.24
N THR A 203 -15.03 15.56 11.57
CA THR A 203 -15.83 16.50 12.35
C THR A 203 -15.26 17.92 12.36
N GLY A 204 -13.97 18.10 12.02
CA GLY A 204 -13.33 19.42 11.96
C GLY A 204 -13.44 20.15 10.60
N ALA A 205 -14.00 19.54 9.57
CA ALA A 205 -14.13 20.14 8.24
C ALA A 205 -15.48 20.86 7.99
N ALA A 206 -16.30 21.03 9.02
CA ALA A 206 -17.60 21.73 8.95
C ALA A 206 -17.56 23.03 9.78
N ALA A 207 -16.57 23.88 9.53
CA ALA A 207 -16.56 25.27 10.04
C ALA A 207 -16.13 26.24 8.94
#